data_6673c9e949666d1c070261e2ce3697e6
#
_entry.id   6673c9e949666d1c070261e2ce3697e6
#
_cell.length_a   1.000
_cell.length_b   1.000
_cell.length_c   1.000
_cell.angle_alpha   90.00
_cell.angle_beta   90.00
_cell.angle_gamma   90.00
#
_symmetry.space_group_name_H-M   'P 1'
#
loop_
_entity.id
_entity.type
_entity.pdbx_description
1 polymer ?
#
loop_
_entity_poly.entity_id
_entity_poly.type
_entity_poly.pdbx_seq_one_letter_code
_entity_poly.pdbx_strand_id
1 'polypeptide(L)'
;GLDGRKMSKSYNNTIPLFSSRDQLKKLIGSLLTDSRAPGEPKDTEGSALFQIYQAFATPEETEALRRAYAEGIAWGDAKQVLLERVDQVIAPMREQYESLINHPERIEQILLQGAERARALATPFIKELRSAVGLRSLAQTSTAQSTKAAKVALPSFKQYREADGKFYFKLL
;
A
#
# COMPACT_ATOMS: atom_id res chain seq x y z
N GLY A 1 -4.88 -13.00 -13.64
CA GLY A 1 -6.16 -13.24 -12.95
C GLY A 1 -6.77 -14.56 -13.34
N LEU A 2 -7.97 -14.85 -12.84
CA LEU A 2 -8.68 -16.12 -13.06
C LEU A 2 -8.95 -16.42 -14.54
N ASP A 3 -9.04 -15.39 -15.36
CA ASP A 3 -9.32 -15.42 -16.80
C ASP A 3 -8.06 -15.27 -17.67
N GLY A 4 -6.88 -15.41 -17.10
CA GLY A 4 -5.59 -15.25 -17.78
C GLY A 4 -5.16 -13.80 -18.03
N ARG A 5 -6.03 -12.79 -17.79
CA ARG A 5 -5.69 -11.38 -17.91
C ARG A 5 -5.12 -10.81 -16.61
N LYS A 6 -4.55 -9.60 -16.65
CA LYS A 6 -4.11 -8.88 -15.46
C LYS A 6 -5.28 -8.76 -14.47
N MET A 7 -5.02 -9.06 -13.19
CA MET A 7 -6.00 -8.92 -12.12
C MET A 7 -6.53 -7.49 -12.03
N SER A 8 -7.86 -7.34 -12.02
CA SER A 8 -8.55 -6.06 -11.86
C SER A 8 -9.88 -6.26 -11.16
N LYS A 9 -10.21 -5.36 -10.25
CA LYS A 9 -11.54 -5.35 -9.60
C LYS A 9 -12.67 -5.20 -10.63
N SER A 10 -12.46 -4.41 -11.69
CA SER A 10 -13.43 -4.19 -12.77
C SER A 10 -13.74 -5.46 -13.56
N TYR A 11 -12.82 -6.41 -13.63
CA TYR A 11 -13.00 -7.68 -14.35
C TYR A 11 -13.46 -8.81 -13.44
N ASN A 12 -13.55 -8.56 -12.12
CA ASN A 12 -13.89 -9.57 -11.12
C ASN A 12 -13.05 -10.86 -11.23
N ASN A 13 -11.77 -10.71 -11.62
CA ASN A 13 -10.83 -11.81 -11.87
C ASN A 13 -9.72 -11.86 -10.80
N THR A 14 -9.93 -11.20 -9.65
CA THR A 14 -8.95 -11.12 -8.57
C THR A 14 -9.09 -12.29 -7.59
N ILE A 15 -7.97 -12.62 -6.95
CA ILE A 15 -7.94 -13.54 -5.80
C ILE A 15 -7.72 -12.65 -4.56
N PRO A 16 -8.72 -12.49 -3.67
CA PRO A 16 -8.56 -11.71 -2.45
C PRO A 16 -7.52 -12.34 -1.53
N LEU A 17 -6.59 -11.53 -1.02
CA LEU A 17 -5.39 -12.01 -0.31
C LEU A 17 -5.73 -12.87 0.92
N PHE A 18 -6.72 -12.46 1.72
CA PHE A 18 -7.10 -13.16 2.95
C PHE A 18 -8.39 -13.97 2.81
N SER A 19 -8.63 -14.51 1.61
CA SER A 19 -9.72 -15.50 1.42
C SER A 19 -9.51 -16.71 2.32
N SER A 20 -10.61 -17.28 2.80
CA SER A 20 -10.53 -18.58 3.49
C SER A 20 -9.96 -19.66 2.57
N ARG A 21 -9.39 -20.72 3.14
CA ARG A 21 -8.81 -21.82 2.35
C ARG A 21 -9.81 -22.41 1.35
N ASP A 22 -11.07 -22.58 1.75
CA ASP A 22 -12.12 -23.11 0.88
C ASP A 22 -12.47 -22.15 -0.27
N GLN A 23 -12.49 -20.87 0.02
CA GLN A 23 -12.70 -19.84 -1.01
C GLN A 23 -11.51 -19.75 -1.96
N LEU A 24 -10.29 -19.81 -1.45
CA LEU A 24 -9.06 -19.86 -2.26
C LEU A 24 -9.05 -21.09 -3.15
N LYS A 25 -9.43 -22.28 -2.64
CA LYS A 25 -9.56 -23.52 -3.41
C LYS A 25 -10.54 -23.37 -4.57
N LYS A 26 -11.70 -22.75 -4.34
CA LYS A 26 -12.70 -22.50 -5.39
C LYS A 26 -12.16 -21.55 -6.46
N LEU A 27 -11.50 -20.47 -6.05
CA LEU A 27 -10.92 -19.49 -6.97
C LEU A 27 -9.79 -20.10 -7.81
N ILE A 28 -8.86 -20.81 -7.18
CA ILE A 28 -7.77 -21.50 -7.91
C ILE A 28 -8.35 -22.59 -8.83
N GLY A 29 -9.38 -23.30 -8.37
CA GLY A 29 -10.11 -24.27 -9.18
C GLY A 29 -10.69 -23.68 -10.48
N SER A 30 -11.12 -22.41 -10.44
CA SER A 30 -11.67 -21.68 -11.58
C SER A 30 -10.63 -21.05 -12.51
N LEU A 31 -9.33 -21.11 -12.18
CA LEU A 31 -8.27 -20.64 -13.06
C LEU A 31 -8.37 -21.31 -14.43
N LEU A 32 -8.29 -20.46 -15.46
CA LEU A 32 -8.33 -20.93 -16.84
C LEU A 32 -7.08 -21.75 -17.15
N THR A 33 -7.28 -22.94 -17.70
CA THR A 33 -6.25 -23.86 -18.16
C THR A 33 -6.60 -24.32 -19.57
N ASP A 34 -5.63 -24.82 -20.32
CA ASP A 34 -5.88 -25.38 -21.64
C ASP A 34 -6.55 -26.77 -21.55
N SER A 35 -6.83 -27.38 -22.70
CA SER A 35 -7.52 -28.66 -22.83
C SER A 35 -6.59 -29.87 -22.85
N ARG A 36 -5.28 -29.72 -22.61
CA ARG A 36 -4.32 -30.84 -22.62
C ARG A 36 -4.64 -31.86 -21.54
N ALA A 37 -4.62 -33.12 -21.93
CA ALA A 37 -4.88 -34.23 -21.03
C ALA A 37 -3.71 -34.48 -20.04
N PRO A 38 -3.94 -35.21 -18.94
CA PRO A 38 -2.85 -35.74 -18.12
C PRO A 38 -1.87 -36.57 -18.97
N GLY A 39 -0.57 -36.40 -18.74
CA GLY A 39 0.50 -37.03 -19.51
C GLY A 39 0.94 -36.28 -20.76
N GLU A 40 0.22 -35.25 -21.18
CA GLU A 40 0.65 -34.34 -22.26
C GLU A 40 1.49 -33.20 -21.72
N PRO A 41 2.69 -32.95 -22.30
CA PRO A 41 3.52 -31.82 -21.89
C PRO A 41 2.78 -30.48 -21.99
N LYS A 42 2.98 -29.62 -20.99
CA LYS A 42 2.30 -28.32 -20.86
C LYS A 42 3.30 -27.19 -20.89
N ASP A 43 2.90 -26.07 -21.50
CA ASP A 43 3.71 -24.87 -21.54
C ASP A 43 3.56 -24.04 -20.26
N THR A 44 4.67 -23.52 -19.79
CA THR A 44 4.70 -22.54 -18.68
C THR A 44 4.48 -21.13 -19.17
N GLU A 45 4.79 -20.82 -20.45
CA GLU A 45 4.51 -19.53 -21.05
C GLU A 45 3.01 -19.30 -21.20
N GLY A 46 2.55 -18.12 -20.76
CA GLY A 46 1.13 -17.79 -20.79
C GLY A 46 0.26 -18.49 -19.75
N SER A 47 0.80 -19.44 -18.98
CA SER A 47 0.06 -20.10 -17.90
C SER A 47 -0.10 -19.19 -16.70
N ALA A 48 -1.32 -18.69 -16.46
CA ALA A 48 -1.65 -17.88 -15.28
C ALA A 48 -1.36 -18.63 -13.97
N LEU A 49 -1.62 -19.93 -13.94
CA LEU A 49 -1.33 -20.80 -12.80
C LEU A 49 0.16 -20.81 -12.47
N PHE A 50 1.01 -21.04 -13.50
CA PHE A 50 2.45 -21.06 -13.32
C PHE A 50 3.01 -19.72 -12.87
N GLN A 51 2.53 -18.59 -13.44
CA GLN A 51 2.94 -17.24 -13.06
C GLN A 51 2.58 -16.92 -11.61
N ILE A 52 1.37 -17.31 -11.16
CA ILE A 52 0.97 -17.11 -9.77
C ILE A 52 1.84 -17.97 -8.85
N TYR A 53 2.08 -19.22 -9.19
CA TYR A 53 2.94 -20.11 -8.41
C TYR A 53 4.35 -19.55 -8.24
N GLN A 54 4.96 -19.08 -9.33
CA GLN A 54 6.30 -18.49 -9.34
C GLN A 54 6.41 -17.26 -8.41
N ALA A 55 5.33 -16.51 -8.20
CA ALA A 55 5.33 -15.36 -7.30
C ALA A 55 5.42 -15.75 -5.81
N PHE A 56 5.09 -16.99 -5.45
CA PHE A 56 5.09 -17.49 -4.08
C PHE A 56 6.18 -18.55 -3.81
N ALA A 57 6.69 -19.17 -4.86
CA ALA A 57 7.62 -20.30 -4.80
C ALA A 57 9.08 -19.85 -4.81
N THR A 58 9.94 -20.70 -4.27
CA THR A 58 11.39 -20.55 -4.46
C THR A 58 11.81 -20.90 -5.89
N PRO A 59 13.03 -20.51 -6.32
CA PRO A 59 13.54 -20.93 -7.63
C PRO A 59 13.53 -22.45 -7.83
N GLU A 60 13.90 -23.21 -6.81
CA GLU A 60 13.93 -24.68 -6.84
C GLU A 60 12.53 -25.29 -6.98
N GLU A 61 11.57 -24.77 -6.24
CA GLU A 61 10.16 -25.18 -6.33
C GLU A 61 9.58 -24.84 -7.69
N THR A 62 9.90 -23.65 -8.23
CA THR A 62 9.48 -23.21 -9.55
C THR A 62 10.01 -24.15 -10.64
N GLU A 63 11.28 -24.57 -10.53
CA GLU A 63 11.88 -25.50 -11.48
C GLU A 63 11.29 -26.91 -11.34
N ALA A 64 10.94 -27.32 -10.14
CA ALA A 64 10.23 -28.59 -9.92
C ALA A 64 8.85 -28.60 -10.61
N LEU A 65 8.08 -27.52 -10.48
CA LEU A 65 6.79 -27.40 -11.18
C LEU A 65 6.98 -27.32 -12.70
N ARG A 66 8.05 -26.65 -13.20
CA ARG A 66 8.38 -26.60 -14.63
C ARG A 66 8.61 -28.01 -15.20
N ARG A 67 9.35 -28.83 -14.49
CA ARG A 67 9.57 -30.24 -14.88
C ARG A 67 8.28 -31.03 -14.88
N ALA A 68 7.45 -30.87 -13.85
CA ALA A 68 6.15 -31.53 -13.79
C ALA A 68 5.22 -31.11 -14.95
N TYR A 69 5.29 -29.86 -15.41
CA TYR A 69 4.59 -29.39 -16.62
C TYR A 69 5.10 -30.12 -17.87
N ALA A 70 6.42 -30.25 -18.02
CA ALA A 70 7.02 -30.97 -19.15
C ALA A 70 6.67 -32.46 -19.13
N GLU A 71 6.52 -33.07 -17.94
CA GLU A 71 6.11 -34.46 -17.73
C GLU A 71 4.61 -34.67 -17.86
N GLY A 72 3.82 -33.59 -18.02
CA GLY A 72 2.39 -33.68 -18.28
C GLY A 72 1.52 -33.80 -17.03
N ILE A 73 1.88 -33.09 -15.94
CA ILE A 73 1.06 -33.02 -14.71
C ILE A 73 -0.42 -32.76 -15.02
N ALA A 74 -1.33 -33.42 -14.30
CA ALA A 74 -2.75 -33.12 -14.43
C ALA A 74 -3.08 -31.69 -13.93
N TRP A 75 -4.02 -31.00 -14.61
CA TRP A 75 -4.38 -29.64 -14.20
C TRP A 75 -4.95 -29.57 -12.78
N GLY A 76 -5.64 -30.60 -12.32
CA GLY A 76 -6.14 -30.73 -10.95
C GLY A 76 -4.99 -30.73 -9.93
N ASP A 77 -3.94 -31.50 -10.21
CA ASP A 77 -2.76 -31.63 -9.34
C ASP A 77 -1.95 -30.33 -9.35
N ALA A 78 -1.74 -29.71 -10.51
CA ALA A 78 -1.08 -28.41 -10.61
C ALA A 78 -1.82 -27.31 -9.83
N LYS A 79 -3.16 -27.31 -9.86
CA LYS A 79 -4.00 -26.39 -9.06
C LYS A 79 -3.87 -26.69 -7.56
N GLN A 80 -3.77 -27.96 -7.17
CA GLN A 80 -3.56 -28.33 -5.78
C GLN A 80 -2.19 -27.88 -5.26
N VAL A 81 -1.12 -28.07 -6.05
CA VAL A 81 0.23 -27.58 -5.74
C VAL A 81 0.23 -26.05 -5.54
N LEU A 82 -0.45 -25.32 -6.43
CA LEU A 82 -0.61 -23.86 -6.29
C LEU A 82 -1.36 -23.50 -5.00
N LEU A 83 -2.47 -24.19 -4.72
CA LEU A 83 -3.26 -23.93 -3.50
C LEU A 83 -2.42 -24.10 -2.24
N GLU A 84 -1.70 -25.20 -2.15
CA GLU A 84 -0.87 -25.51 -0.98
C GLU A 84 0.23 -24.49 -0.79
N ARG A 85 0.90 -24.09 -1.86
CA ARG A 85 1.98 -23.09 -1.79
C ARG A 85 1.46 -21.72 -1.37
N VAL A 86 0.38 -21.25 -1.97
CA VAL A 86 -0.22 -19.95 -1.61
C VAL A 86 -0.74 -19.98 -0.18
N ASP A 87 -1.44 -21.04 0.21
CA ASP A 87 -1.99 -21.17 1.56
C ASP A 87 -0.88 -21.21 2.62
N GLN A 88 0.21 -21.92 2.39
CA GLN A 88 1.36 -21.98 3.28
C GLN A 88 1.95 -20.59 3.57
N VAL A 89 2.00 -19.72 2.57
CA VAL A 89 2.53 -18.35 2.73
C VAL A 89 1.49 -17.41 3.37
N ILE A 90 0.24 -17.56 3.00
CA ILE A 90 -0.82 -16.61 3.40
C ILE A 90 -1.50 -16.99 4.72
N ALA A 91 -1.57 -18.27 5.09
CA ALA A 91 -2.26 -18.70 6.30
C ALA A 91 -1.80 -17.95 7.57
N PRO A 92 -0.49 -17.78 7.85
CA PRO A 92 -0.06 -17.05 9.04
C PRO A 92 -0.50 -15.57 9.03
N MET A 93 -0.53 -14.93 7.85
CA MET A 93 -0.98 -13.55 7.70
C MET A 93 -2.50 -13.45 7.85
N ARG A 94 -3.24 -14.44 7.35
CA ARG A 94 -4.71 -14.54 7.50
C ARG A 94 -5.09 -14.67 8.97
N GLU A 95 -4.42 -15.52 9.72
CA GLU A 95 -4.65 -15.69 11.15
C GLU A 95 -4.44 -14.37 11.93
N GLN A 96 -3.39 -13.63 11.60
CA GLN A 96 -3.16 -12.31 12.19
C GLN A 96 -4.24 -11.30 11.79
N TYR A 97 -4.65 -11.30 10.53
CA TYR A 97 -5.71 -10.44 10.03
C TYR A 97 -7.05 -10.72 10.75
N GLU A 98 -7.43 -11.97 10.87
CA GLU A 98 -8.64 -12.40 11.59
C GLU A 98 -8.57 -12.02 13.08
N SER A 99 -7.41 -12.22 13.71
CA SER A 99 -7.19 -11.80 15.08
C SER A 99 -7.37 -10.29 15.26
N LEU A 100 -6.86 -9.48 14.34
CA LEU A 100 -6.99 -8.02 14.41
C LEU A 100 -8.42 -7.54 14.16
N ILE A 101 -9.13 -8.14 13.20
CA ILE A 101 -10.53 -7.78 12.92
C ILE A 101 -11.44 -8.10 14.12
N ASN A 102 -11.18 -9.21 14.80
CA ASN A 102 -11.92 -9.60 15.98
C ASN A 102 -11.57 -8.79 17.24
N HIS A 103 -10.48 -8.01 17.20
CA HIS A 103 -9.99 -7.19 18.30
C HIS A 103 -9.68 -5.76 17.84
N PRO A 104 -10.70 -4.96 17.49
CA PRO A 104 -10.52 -3.61 16.97
C PRO A 104 -9.79 -2.68 17.96
N GLU A 105 -9.88 -2.94 19.26
CA GLU A 105 -9.14 -2.20 20.29
C GLU A 105 -7.61 -2.30 20.11
N ARG A 106 -7.11 -3.42 19.58
CA ARG A 106 -5.68 -3.59 19.28
C ARG A 106 -5.26 -2.71 18.10
N ILE A 107 -6.14 -2.59 17.10
CA ILE A 107 -5.89 -1.71 15.94
C ILE A 107 -5.81 -0.26 16.43
N GLU A 108 -6.74 0.17 17.28
CA GLU A 108 -6.73 1.52 17.85
C GLU A 108 -5.45 1.80 18.64
N GLN A 109 -5.00 0.87 19.48
CA GLN A 109 -3.75 1.00 20.23
C GLN A 109 -2.53 1.16 19.31
N ILE A 110 -2.44 0.38 18.24
CA ILE A 110 -1.35 0.49 17.25
C ILE A 110 -1.38 1.87 16.57
N LEU A 111 -2.57 2.35 16.20
CA LEU A 111 -2.74 3.66 15.57
C LEU A 111 -2.40 4.80 16.53
N LEU A 112 -2.79 4.72 17.80
CA LEU A 112 -2.44 5.71 18.82
C LEU A 112 -0.92 5.78 19.06
N GLN A 113 -0.26 4.64 19.20
CA GLN A 113 1.21 4.59 19.33
C GLN A 113 1.91 5.14 18.10
N GLY A 114 1.41 4.82 16.90
CA GLY A 114 1.91 5.37 15.65
C GLY A 114 1.75 6.89 15.58
N ALA A 115 0.59 7.39 16.00
CA ALA A 115 0.29 8.83 16.06
C ALA A 115 1.20 9.58 17.06
N GLU A 116 1.49 8.99 18.22
CA GLU A 116 2.43 9.57 19.19
C GLU A 116 3.85 9.70 18.60
N ARG A 117 4.35 8.63 17.96
CA ARG A 117 5.66 8.65 17.29
C ARG A 117 5.71 9.70 16.19
N ALA A 118 4.68 9.77 15.35
CA ALA A 118 4.59 10.73 14.27
C ALA A 118 4.55 12.18 14.82
N ARG A 119 3.77 12.44 15.88
CA ARG A 119 3.71 13.77 16.52
C ARG A 119 5.02 14.18 17.17
N ALA A 120 5.72 13.23 17.79
CA ALA A 120 7.02 13.50 18.40
C ALA A 120 8.04 14.01 17.39
N LEU A 121 8.00 13.51 16.16
CA LEU A 121 8.87 13.97 15.06
C LEU A 121 8.33 15.22 14.37
N ALA A 122 7.04 15.21 14.03
CA ALA A 122 6.46 16.26 13.20
C ALA A 122 6.22 17.57 13.97
N THR A 123 5.84 17.52 15.25
CA THR A 123 5.48 18.73 16.01
C THR A 123 6.65 19.71 16.17
N PRO A 124 7.87 19.29 16.58
CA PRO A 124 9.02 20.19 16.64
C PRO A 124 9.33 20.79 15.27
N PHE A 125 9.39 19.97 14.24
CA PHE A 125 9.68 20.39 12.87
C PHE A 125 8.68 21.43 12.35
N ILE A 126 7.38 21.17 12.52
CA ILE A 126 6.32 22.13 12.11
C ILE A 126 6.40 23.43 12.90
N LYS A 127 6.79 23.37 14.18
CA LYS A 127 6.98 24.57 15.00
C LYS A 127 8.13 25.42 14.48
N GLU A 128 9.25 24.82 14.14
CA GLU A 128 10.40 25.49 13.52
C GLU A 128 10.03 26.08 12.16
N LEU A 129 9.37 25.29 11.31
CA LEU A 129 8.94 25.76 10.00
C LEU A 129 7.99 26.96 10.10
N ARG A 130 7.00 26.90 10.99
CA ARG A 130 6.09 28.03 11.24
C ARG A 130 6.83 29.28 11.73
N SER A 131 7.80 29.11 12.60
CA SER A 131 8.64 30.21 13.07
C SER A 131 9.46 30.83 11.93
N ALA A 132 10.07 30.01 11.10
CA ALA A 132 10.90 30.44 9.96
C ALA A 132 10.11 31.25 8.92
N VAL A 133 8.85 30.92 8.67
CA VAL A 133 7.97 31.66 7.75
C VAL A 133 7.18 32.79 8.44
N GLY A 134 7.47 33.11 9.71
CA GLY A 134 6.80 34.19 10.44
C GLY A 134 5.40 33.84 10.98
N LEU A 135 4.95 32.59 10.92
CA LEU A 135 3.69 32.14 11.50
C LEU A 135 3.87 31.85 12.99
N ARG A 136 3.52 32.80 13.84
CA ARG A 136 3.57 32.66 15.30
C ARG A 136 2.18 32.62 15.93
N SER A 137 2.08 31.99 17.10
CA SER A 137 0.84 32.00 17.87
C SER A 137 0.56 33.39 18.46
N LEU A 138 -0.57 33.96 18.19
CA LEU A 138 -0.99 35.26 18.77
C LEU A 138 -1.24 35.18 20.29
N ALA A 139 -1.48 33.97 20.81
CA ALA A 139 -1.68 33.74 22.25
C ALA A 139 -0.42 33.98 23.09
N GLN A 140 0.79 34.02 22.47
CA GLN A 140 2.05 34.29 23.16
C GLN A 140 2.42 35.79 23.21
N THR A 141 1.63 36.68 22.61
CA THR A 141 1.90 38.11 22.56
C THR A 141 1.47 38.89 23.82
N SER A 142 0.78 38.24 24.77
CA SER A 142 0.25 38.93 25.95
C SER A 142 1.17 38.99 27.17
N THR A 143 2.37 38.41 27.13
CA THR A 143 3.31 38.37 28.29
C THR A 143 4.74 38.82 27.99
N ALA A 144 5.04 39.32 26.79
CA ALA A 144 6.36 39.93 26.54
C ALA A 144 6.30 41.40 26.93
N GLN A 145 6.72 41.70 28.18
CA GLN A 145 7.10 43.05 28.61
C GLN A 145 8.08 43.67 27.61
N SER A 146 7.75 44.86 27.19
CA SER A 146 8.53 45.69 26.27
C SER A 146 9.94 45.93 26.77
N THR A 147 10.91 45.18 26.38
CA THR A 147 12.28 45.69 26.27
C THR A 147 12.36 46.46 24.96
N LYS A 148 12.54 47.77 25.04
CA LYS A 148 12.82 48.65 23.89
C LYS A 148 14.09 48.17 23.19
N ALA A 149 13.97 47.27 22.25
CA ALA A 149 15.00 47.02 21.25
C ALA A 149 14.85 48.07 20.15
N ALA A 150 15.98 48.66 19.73
CA ALA A 150 16.06 49.67 18.68
C ALA A 150 15.23 49.21 17.45
N LYS A 151 14.35 50.11 16.98
CA LYS A 151 13.56 49.89 15.77
C LYS A 151 14.49 49.76 14.57
N VAL A 152 14.87 48.58 14.19
CA VAL A 152 15.29 48.30 12.81
C VAL A 152 14.01 48.41 11.98
N ALA A 153 13.97 49.40 11.09
CA ALA A 153 12.87 49.59 10.17
C ALA A 153 12.81 48.34 9.28
N LEU A 154 11.82 47.47 9.52
CA LEU A 154 11.57 46.33 8.66
C LEU A 154 10.98 46.87 7.35
N PRO A 155 11.43 46.39 6.21
CA PRO A 155 10.82 46.75 4.93
C PRO A 155 9.32 46.42 4.95
N SER A 156 8.50 47.38 4.55
CA SER A 156 7.07 47.22 4.50
C SER A 156 6.58 47.14 3.05
N PHE A 157 5.60 46.27 2.80
CA PHE A 157 4.93 46.21 1.51
C PHE A 157 3.66 47.06 1.56
N LYS A 158 3.53 47.97 0.60
CA LYS A 158 2.31 48.74 0.41
C LYS A 158 1.60 48.22 -0.84
N GLN A 159 0.39 47.74 -0.67
CA GLN A 159 -0.51 47.40 -1.79
C GLN A 159 -1.34 48.65 -2.11
N TYR A 160 -1.44 49.03 -3.37
CA TYR A 160 -2.28 50.11 -3.83
C TYR A 160 -2.89 49.76 -5.19
N ARG A 161 -3.98 50.46 -5.54
CA ARG A 161 -4.69 50.26 -6.80
C ARG A 161 -4.51 51.53 -7.64
N GLU A 162 -4.12 51.41 -8.88
CA GLU A 162 -3.99 52.51 -9.83
C GLU A 162 -5.27 52.74 -10.65
N ALA A 163 -5.29 53.80 -11.42
CA ALA A 163 -6.44 54.18 -12.25
C ALA A 163 -6.78 53.15 -13.33
N ASP A 164 -5.86 52.26 -13.68
CA ASP A 164 -6.06 51.14 -14.61
C ASP A 164 -6.83 49.96 -13.98
N GLY A 165 -7.18 50.08 -12.70
CA GLY A 165 -7.92 49.07 -11.95
C GLY A 165 -7.10 47.89 -11.43
N LYS A 166 -5.78 47.84 -11.69
CA LYS A 166 -4.89 46.78 -11.23
C LYS A 166 -4.29 47.08 -9.84
N PHE A 167 -3.90 46.00 -9.16
CA PHE A 167 -3.22 46.08 -7.89
C PHE A 167 -1.71 46.03 -8.07
N TYR A 168 -1.02 46.92 -7.38
CA TYR A 168 0.45 47.05 -7.38
C TYR A 168 0.98 46.92 -5.96
N PHE A 169 2.23 46.50 -5.85
CA PHE A 169 2.94 46.37 -4.58
C PHE A 169 4.21 47.18 -4.62
N LYS A 170 4.47 47.94 -3.57
CA LYS A 170 5.70 48.72 -3.40
C LYS A 170 6.37 48.28 -2.11
N LEU A 171 7.68 48.02 -2.18
CA LEU A 171 8.54 47.85 -1.02
C LEU A 171 8.99 49.22 -0.56
N LEU A 172 8.77 49.50 0.73
CA LEU A 172 9.15 50.75 1.38
C LEU A 172 10.21 50.48 2.44
#